data_4d28613712560265c5ea583bda6867da
#
_entry.id   4d28613712560265c5ea583bda6867da
#
_cell.length_a   1.000
_cell.length_b   1.000
_cell.length_c   1.000
_cell.angle_alpha   90.00
_cell.angle_beta   90.00
_cell.angle_gamma   90.00
#
_symmetry.space_group_name_H-M   'P 1'
#
loop_
_entity.id
_entity.type
_entity.pdbx_description
1 polymer ?
#
loop_
_entity_poly.entity_id
_entity_poly.type
_entity_poly.pdbx_seq_one_letter_code
_entity_poly.pdbx_strand_id
1 'polypeptide(L)'
;MSPDPLSTSSRQPLDDDLEERVAAALADPEFAGHPLREILEQVMERMSAHVMRLERITQISDRYQSGVQERFRNLSSRYDRQINRLEKAIRISDRYQSSLNDLNRALQEASTHDQLTGLPNRKLMADCCRREDERVGRDHTTYSILAIDADRFKLINDTYGHEVGDKVLIALANSFEQSIRDCDYCARWGGEEFLALLVGADLSMAQVVADRLLHTVRGIQIACGTSVITPRVSIGVAQHTAEESYHDVYRRADAALLIAKQTGRDRYVVAAANQPPPLSRQV
;
A
#
# COMPACT_ATOMS: atom_id res chain seq x y z
N MET A 1 7.18 -24.43 35.64
CA MET A 1 7.88 -25.16 36.75
C MET A 1 8.01 -24.17 37.88
N SER A 2 7.14 -24.31 38.88
CA SER A 2 7.15 -23.48 40.08
C SER A 2 8.17 -24.07 41.05
N PRO A 3 9.00 -23.27 41.71
CA PRO A 3 9.77 -23.76 42.85
C PRO A 3 8.89 -23.79 44.09
N ASP A 4 8.96 -24.90 44.81
CA ASP A 4 8.31 -25.18 46.08
C ASP A 4 8.58 -24.10 47.15
N PRO A 5 7.62 -23.80 48.01
CA PRO A 5 7.87 -22.95 49.19
C PRO A 5 8.73 -23.73 50.16
N LEU A 6 9.88 -23.15 50.48
CA LEU A 6 10.77 -23.62 51.55
C LEU A 6 9.95 -23.88 52.81
N SER A 7 9.99 -25.13 53.18
CA SER A 7 9.37 -25.72 54.39
C SER A 7 9.68 -24.87 55.62
N THR A 8 8.61 -24.55 56.33
CA THR A 8 8.64 -24.14 57.74
C THR A 8 9.64 -25.00 58.48
N SER A 9 10.66 -24.36 59.02
CA SER A 9 11.63 -24.97 59.96
C SER A 9 10.87 -25.63 61.09
N SER A 10 10.72 -26.97 60.99
CA SER A 10 10.30 -27.79 62.11
C SER A 10 11.39 -27.69 63.15
N ARG A 11 11.11 -27.06 64.33
CA ARG A 11 11.91 -27.20 65.53
C ARG A 11 12.14 -28.69 65.70
N GLN A 12 13.42 -29.09 65.78
CA GLN A 12 13.75 -30.49 66.03
C GLN A 12 13.33 -30.84 67.45
N PRO A 13 12.63 -31.97 67.64
CA PRO A 13 12.17 -32.39 69.00
C PRO A 13 13.27 -32.53 70.05
N LEU A 14 14.55 -32.46 69.67
CA LEU A 14 15.71 -32.48 70.52
C LEU A 14 15.97 -31.16 71.27
N ASP A 15 15.52 -30.00 70.74
CA ASP A 15 15.72 -28.70 71.35
C ASP A 15 14.69 -28.41 72.48
N ASP A 16 13.42 -28.84 72.28
CA ASP A 16 12.37 -28.70 73.28
C ASP A 16 12.66 -29.58 74.50
N ASP A 17 13.24 -30.79 74.33
CA ASP A 17 13.68 -31.67 75.39
C ASP A 17 14.85 -31.09 76.23
N LEU A 18 15.75 -30.33 75.58
CA LEU A 18 16.89 -29.69 76.25
C LEU A 18 16.44 -28.53 77.12
N GLU A 19 15.55 -27.67 76.61
CA GLU A 19 14.98 -26.55 77.34
C GLU A 19 14.17 -27.03 78.57
N GLU A 20 13.33 -28.09 78.43
CA GLU A 20 12.60 -28.70 79.53
C GLU A 20 13.52 -29.30 80.59
N ARG A 21 14.57 -30.00 80.19
CA ARG A 21 15.56 -30.58 81.10
C ARG A 21 16.34 -29.52 81.87
N VAL A 22 16.74 -28.45 81.22
CA VAL A 22 17.41 -27.34 81.85
C VAL A 22 16.47 -26.60 82.81
N ALA A 23 15.21 -26.38 82.41
CA ALA A 23 14.23 -25.78 83.30
C ALA A 23 13.92 -26.65 84.50
N ALA A 24 13.84 -27.98 84.33
CA ALA A 24 13.66 -28.95 85.42
C ALA A 24 14.90 -28.92 86.41
N ALA A 25 16.11 -28.90 85.82
CA ALA A 25 17.30 -28.81 86.65
C ALA A 25 17.42 -27.50 87.40
N LEU A 26 16.96 -26.37 86.82
CA LEU A 26 16.92 -25.05 87.52
C LEU A 26 15.84 -25.02 88.62
N ALA A 27 14.80 -25.83 88.51
CA ALA A 27 13.73 -25.92 89.52
C ALA A 27 14.07 -26.85 90.69
N ASP A 28 15.07 -27.69 90.56
CA ASP A 28 15.44 -28.65 91.58
C ASP A 28 16.09 -27.99 92.77
N PRO A 29 15.58 -28.21 94.04
CA PRO A 29 16.09 -27.65 95.27
C PRO A 29 17.52 -28.11 95.59
N GLU A 30 17.97 -29.26 95.14
CA GLU A 30 19.34 -29.76 95.35
C GLU A 30 20.43 -28.85 94.77
N PHE A 31 20.09 -28.07 93.66
CA PHE A 31 20.99 -27.16 93.04
C PHE A 31 20.84 -25.70 93.50
N ALA A 32 20.00 -25.44 94.53
CA ALA A 32 19.67 -24.06 94.98
C ALA A 32 20.80 -23.23 95.47
N GLY A 33 21.97 -23.77 95.73
CA GLY A 33 23.15 -23.05 96.15
C GLY A 33 24.40 -23.24 95.27
N HIS A 34 24.20 -23.89 94.12
CA HIS A 34 25.33 -24.21 93.26
C HIS A 34 25.76 -23.05 92.34
N PRO A 35 27.04 -22.70 92.26
CA PRO A 35 27.54 -21.54 91.52
C PRO A 35 27.20 -21.59 89.99
N LEU A 36 27.00 -22.79 89.46
CA LEU A 36 26.66 -22.97 88.05
C LEU A 36 25.18 -22.64 87.74
N ARG A 37 24.29 -22.57 88.71
CA ARG A 37 22.88 -22.25 88.52
C ARG A 37 22.71 -20.83 87.97
N GLU A 38 23.38 -19.87 88.57
CA GLU A 38 23.35 -18.46 88.16
C GLU A 38 23.90 -18.22 86.79
N ILE A 39 24.97 -18.96 86.44
CA ILE A 39 25.55 -18.94 85.07
C ILE A 39 24.54 -19.56 84.05
N LEU A 40 23.87 -20.67 84.40
CA LEU A 40 22.93 -21.34 83.52
C LEU A 40 21.67 -20.49 83.25
N GLU A 41 21.15 -19.84 84.33
CA GLU A 41 20.06 -18.85 84.22
C GLU A 41 20.41 -17.70 83.26
N GLN A 42 21.61 -17.10 83.43
CA GLN A 42 22.09 -16.07 82.53
C GLN A 42 22.29 -16.50 81.09
N VAL A 43 22.75 -17.72 80.87
CA VAL A 43 22.90 -18.30 79.52
C VAL A 43 21.54 -18.50 78.90
N MET A 44 20.54 -19.05 79.59
CA MET A 44 19.19 -19.27 79.13
C MET A 44 18.51 -17.94 78.81
N GLU A 45 18.61 -16.95 79.64
CA GLU A 45 18.07 -15.61 79.39
C GLU A 45 18.66 -14.98 78.13
N ARG A 46 20.01 -15.07 77.96
CA ARG A 46 20.67 -14.57 76.73
C ARG A 46 20.25 -15.36 75.47
N MET A 47 20.14 -16.70 75.54
CA MET A 47 19.68 -17.52 74.46
C MET A 47 18.25 -17.13 74.02
N SER A 48 17.33 -17.05 74.98
CA SER A 48 15.94 -16.63 74.73
C SER A 48 15.88 -15.22 74.08
N ALA A 49 16.68 -14.31 74.56
CA ALA A 49 16.80 -12.96 73.95
C ALA A 49 17.32 -13.01 72.51
N HIS A 50 18.29 -13.91 72.24
CA HIS A 50 18.80 -14.10 70.88
C HIS A 50 17.79 -14.73 69.94
N VAL A 51 17.04 -15.75 70.39
CA VAL A 51 15.96 -16.39 69.60
C VAL A 51 14.88 -15.37 69.25
N MET A 52 14.39 -14.60 70.21
CA MET A 52 13.40 -13.54 69.95
C MET A 52 13.92 -12.48 68.94
N ARG A 53 15.23 -12.17 69.01
CA ARG A 53 15.85 -11.23 68.07
C ARG A 53 15.89 -11.80 66.66
N LEU A 54 16.26 -13.05 66.47
CA LEU A 54 16.24 -13.78 65.19
C LEU A 54 14.86 -13.85 64.61
N GLU A 55 13.84 -14.25 65.40
CA GLU A 55 12.46 -14.29 64.96
C GLU A 55 11.96 -12.92 64.44
N ARG A 56 12.31 -11.86 65.18
CA ARG A 56 11.97 -10.50 64.74
C ARG A 56 12.64 -10.13 63.39
N ILE A 57 13.90 -10.49 63.21
CA ILE A 57 14.63 -10.24 61.95
C ILE A 57 13.98 -11.03 60.82
N THR A 58 13.62 -12.30 61.03
CA THR A 58 12.95 -13.15 60.04
C THR A 58 11.62 -12.55 59.62
N GLN A 59 10.77 -12.14 60.62
CA GLN A 59 9.50 -11.47 60.33
C GLN A 59 9.64 -10.19 59.54
N ILE A 60 10.67 -9.38 59.82
CA ILE A 60 10.95 -8.14 59.06
C ILE A 60 11.38 -8.48 57.64
N SER A 61 12.25 -9.50 57.48
CA SER A 61 12.72 -9.97 56.17
C SER A 61 11.55 -10.46 55.30
N ASP A 62 10.67 -11.30 55.89
CA ASP A 62 9.51 -11.84 55.15
C ASP A 62 8.54 -10.76 54.71
N ARG A 63 8.27 -9.77 55.59
CA ARG A 63 7.46 -8.60 55.21
C ARG A 63 8.11 -7.77 54.12
N TYR A 64 9.40 -7.59 54.16
CA TYR A 64 10.14 -6.85 53.13
C TYR A 64 10.10 -7.60 51.80
N GLN A 65 10.38 -8.89 51.80
CA GLN A 65 10.32 -9.73 50.58
C GLN A 65 8.93 -9.73 49.98
N SER A 66 7.87 -9.91 50.77
CA SER A 66 6.50 -9.85 50.31
C SER A 66 6.16 -8.50 49.69
N GLY A 67 6.58 -7.39 50.34
CA GLY A 67 6.35 -6.05 49.81
C GLY A 67 7.11 -5.77 48.49
N VAL A 68 8.32 -6.31 48.32
CA VAL A 68 9.08 -6.21 47.07
C VAL A 68 8.43 -7.00 45.97
N GLN A 69 8.00 -8.24 46.26
CA GLN A 69 7.31 -9.10 45.28
C GLN A 69 5.99 -8.46 44.79
N GLU A 70 5.21 -7.88 45.69
CA GLU A 70 3.97 -7.21 45.34
C GLU A 70 4.23 -5.98 44.44
N ARG A 71 5.23 -5.17 44.74
CA ARG A 71 5.63 -4.03 43.90
C ARG A 71 6.08 -4.49 42.53
N PHE A 72 6.85 -5.57 42.45
CA PHE A 72 7.30 -6.14 41.18
C PHE A 72 6.16 -6.62 40.34
N ARG A 73 5.20 -7.37 40.93
CA ARG A 73 3.97 -7.83 40.22
C ARG A 73 3.14 -6.65 39.70
N ASN A 74 2.96 -5.62 40.52
CA ASN A 74 2.23 -4.42 40.13
C ASN A 74 2.91 -3.67 38.99
N LEU A 75 4.24 -3.56 39.02
CA LEU A 75 5.03 -2.92 37.98
C LEU A 75 4.95 -3.72 36.67
N SER A 76 5.15 -5.03 36.71
CA SER A 76 5.01 -5.92 35.55
C SER A 76 3.64 -5.78 34.89
N SER A 77 2.56 -5.85 35.69
CA SER A 77 1.20 -5.69 35.20
C SER A 77 0.93 -4.33 34.52
N ARG A 78 1.61 -3.28 34.98
CA ARG A 78 1.53 -1.95 34.33
C ARG A 78 2.26 -1.94 32.98
N TYR A 79 3.45 -2.52 32.91
CA TYR A 79 4.20 -2.64 31.68
C TYR A 79 3.45 -3.47 30.64
N ASP A 80 2.90 -4.62 31.01
CA ASP A 80 2.11 -5.48 30.10
C ASP A 80 0.91 -4.73 29.51
N ARG A 81 0.21 -3.94 30.34
CA ARG A 81 -0.90 -3.09 29.85
C ARG A 81 -0.42 -2.01 28.86
N GLN A 82 0.74 -1.40 29.12
CA GLN A 82 1.32 -0.41 28.21
C GLN A 82 1.75 -1.03 26.89
N ILE A 83 2.41 -2.18 26.92
CA ILE A 83 2.82 -2.92 25.72
C ILE A 83 1.58 -3.26 24.89
N ASN A 84 0.55 -3.84 25.48
CA ASN A 84 -0.69 -4.18 24.79
C ASN A 84 -1.40 -2.95 24.16
N ARG A 85 -1.32 -1.77 24.82
CA ARG A 85 -1.84 -0.52 24.26
C ARG A 85 -1.02 -0.05 23.06
N LEU A 86 0.31 -0.14 23.15
CA LEU A 86 1.22 0.23 22.04
C LEU A 86 1.03 -0.68 20.84
N GLU A 87 0.96 -1.99 21.04
CA GLU A 87 0.70 -2.95 19.97
C GLU A 87 -0.66 -2.71 19.28
N LYS A 88 -1.68 -2.35 20.05
CA LYS A 88 -2.98 -1.99 19.50
C LYS A 88 -2.91 -0.70 18.69
N ALA A 89 -2.18 0.31 19.18
CA ALA A 89 -1.98 1.57 18.47
C ALA A 89 -1.20 1.37 17.16
N ILE A 90 -0.14 0.55 17.17
CA ILE A 90 0.63 0.20 15.97
C ILE A 90 -0.29 -0.48 14.95
N ARG A 91 -1.05 -1.50 15.35
CA ARG A 91 -1.98 -2.19 14.41
C ARG A 91 -3.04 -1.27 13.81
N ILE A 92 -3.52 -0.29 14.57
CA ILE A 92 -4.45 0.72 14.06
C ILE A 92 -3.73 1.63 13.06
N SER A 93 -2.53 2.11 13.39
CA SER A 93 -1.71 2.95 12.51
C SER A 93 -1.42 2.27 11.17
N ASP A 94 -1.01 0.99 11.20
CA ASP A 94 -0.73 0.21 9.99
C ASP A 94 -1.96 0.09 9.08
N ARG A 95 -3.15 -0.14 9.68
CA ARG A 95 -4.40 -0.17 8.92
C ARG A 95 -4.73 1.18 8.28
N TYR A 96 -4.56 2.28 9.01
CA TYR A 96 -4.77 3.61 8.46
C TYR A 96 -3.81 3.90 7.31
N GLN A 97 -2.55 3.52 7.45
CA GLN A 97 -1.54 3.72 6.43
C GLN A 97 -1.84 2.92 5.15
N SER A 98 -2.27 1.66 5.30
CA SER A 98 -2.75 0.84 4.18
C SER A 98 -3.95 1.49 3.48
N SER A 99 -4.98 1.89 4.25
CA SER A 99 -6.17 2.55 3.69
C SER A 99 -5.85 3.87 2.97
N LEU A 100 -4.92 4.67 3.50
CA LEU A 100 -4.47 5.90 2.85
C LEU A 100 -3.74 5.61 1.53
N ASN A 101 -2.89 4.58 1.49
CA ASN A 101 -2.21 4.16 0.28
C ASN A 101 -3.20 3.67 -0.78
N ASP A 102 -4.19 2.85 -0.39
CA ASP A 102 -5.24 2.36 -1.28
C ASP A 102 -6.08 3.52 -1.85
N LEU A 103 -6.46 4.48 -0.99
CA LEU A 103 -7.19 5.67 -1.41
C LEU A 103 -6.38 6.55 -2.36
N ASN A 104 -5.09 6.78 -2.05
CA ASN A 104 -4.20 7.54 -2.92
C ASN A 104 -4.03 6.87 -4.27
N ARG A 105 -3.90 5.52 -4.30
CA ARG A 105 -3.83 4.75 -5.53
C ARG A 105 -5.11 4.89 -6.35
N ALA A 106 -6.27 4.72 -5.72
CA ALA A 106 -7.57 4.89 -6.38
C ALA A 106 -7.77 6.30 -6.92
N LEU A 107 -7.36 7.33 -6.16
CA LEU A 107 -7.39 8.73 -6.61
C LEU A 107 -6.44 8.96 -7.79
N GLN A 108 -5.28 8.35 -7.78
CA GLN A 108 -4.29 8.46 -8.85
C GLN A 108 -4.78 7.75 -10.12
N GLU A 109 -5.35 6.55 -10.00
CA GLU A 109 -5.96 5.81 -11.10
C GLU A 109 -7.16 6.60 -11.69
N ALA A 110 -8.06 7.11 -10.86
CA ALA A 110 -9.17 7.96 -11.30
C ALA A 110 -8.71 9.28 -11.95
N SER A 111 -7.54 9.79 -11.56
CA SER A 111 -6.97 11.03 -12.13
C SER A 111 -6.18 10.81 -13.42
N THR A 112 -5.81 9.57 -13.75
CA THR A 112 -4.90 9.25 -14.86
C THR A 112 -5.51 8.37 -15.94
N HIS A 113 -6.63 7.68 -15.64
CA HIS A 113 -7.32 6.80 -16.57
C HIS A 113 -8.75 7.27 -16.84
N ASP A 114 -9.25 6.93 -18.02
CA ASP A 114 -10.66 7.14 -18.40
C ASP A 114 -11.51 6.03 -17.77
N GLN A 115 -12.56 6.41 -17.05
CA GLN A 115 -13.39 5.47 -16.29
C GLN A 115 -14.23 4.54 -17.17
N LEU A 116 -14.55 4.94 -18.40
CA LEU A 116 -15.35 4.12 -19.31
C LEU A 116 -14.49 3.06 -20.00
N THR A 117 -13.34 3.46 -20.52
CA THR A 117 -12.50 2.64 -21.39
C THR A 117 -11.36 1.95 -20.68
N GLY A 118 -10.97 2.41 -19.48
CA GLY A 118 -9.79 1.93 -18.77
C GLY A 118 -8.45 2.43 -19.31
N LEU A 119 -8.44 3.04 -20.50
CA LEU A 119 -7.22 3.58 -21.10
C LEU A 119 -6.70 4.78 -20.33
N PRO A 120 -5.40 5.12 -20.45
CA PRO A 120 -4.87 6.42 -20.07
C PRO A 120 -5.78 7.56 -20.53
N ASN A 121 -5.96 8.55 -19.66
CA ASN A 121 -6.70 9.75 -20.03
C ASN A 121 -5.76 10.79 -20.68
N ARG A 122 -6.33 11.89 -21.15
CA ARG A 122 -5.59 13.01 -21.78
C ARG A 122 -4.43 13.52 -20.92
N LYS A 123 -4.60 13.56 -19.59
CA LYS A 123 -3.56 14.05 -18.67
C LYS A 123 -2.35 13.12 -18.66
N LEU A 124 -2.57 11.84 -18.47
CA LEU A 124 -1.47 10.85 -18.46
C LEU A 124 -0.78 10.78 -19.82
N MET A 125 -1.54 10.83 -20.92
CA MET A 125 -0.96 10.84 -22.26
C MET A 125 -0.07 12.08 -22.52
N ALA A 126 -0.52 13.25 -22.09
CA ALA A 126 0.29 14.48 -22.22
C ALA A 126 1.60 14.38 -21.42
N ASP A 127 1.58 13.73 -20.25
CA ASP A 127 2.79 13.47 -19.45
C ASP A 127 3.72 12.46 -20.16
N CYS A 128 3.17 11.43 -20.82
CA CYS A 128 3.95 10.49 -21.64
C CYS A 128 4.61 11.19 -22.83
N CYS A 129 3.85 12.00 -23.55
CA CYS A 129 4.38 12.77 -24.70
C CYS A 129 5.52 13.71 -24.30
N ARG A 130 5.39 14.43 -23.18
CA ARG A 130 6.48 15.29 -22.66
C ARG A 130 7.74 14.50 -22.33
N ARG A 131 7.61 13.33 -21.73
CA ARG A 131 8.76 12.45 -21.44
C ARG A 131 9.46 11.98 -22.71
N GLU A 132 8.68 11.69 -23.76
CA GLU A 132 9.27 11.30 -25.04
C GLU A 132 9.94 12.48 -25.76
N ASP A 133 9.42 13.70 -25.69
CA ASP A 133 10.11 14.89 -26.18
C ASP A 133 11.49 15.05 -25.52
N GLU A 134 11.55 14.91 -24.18
CA GLU A 134 12.82 14.99 -23.44
C GLU A 134 13.78 13.85 -23.80
N ARG A 135 13.25 12.65 -24.11
CA ARG A 135 14.05 11.50 -24.51
C ARG A 135 14.65 11.66 -25.90
N VAL A 136 13.85 12.10 -26.86
CA VAL A 136 14.30 12.35 -28.23
C VAL A 136 15.45 13.37 -28.25
N GLY A 137 15.34 14.43 -27.45
CA GLY A 137 16.42 15.43 -27.32
C GLY A 137 17.73 14.85 -26.79
N ARG A 138 17.70 13.78 -26.00
CA ARG A 138 18.91 13.14 -25.44
C ARG A 138 19.47 12.01 -26.31
N ASP A 139 18.59 11.14 -26.79
CA ASP A 139 18.96 9.83 -27.36
C ASP A 139 18.94 9.83 -28.89
N HIS A 140 18.59 10.96 -29.53
CA HIS A 140 18.41 11.07 -30.97
C HIS A 140 17.49 10.00 -31.57
N THR A 141 16.51 9.57 -30.81
CA THR A 141 15.43 8.67 -31.23
C THR A 141 14.31 9.47 -31.90
N THR A 142 13.25 8.83 -32.31
CA THR A 142 12.04 9.50 -32.79
C THR A 142 10.80 8.85 -32.19
N TYR A 143 9.65 9.46 -32.35
CA TYR A 143 8.35 8.88 -32.05
C TYR A 143 7.33 9.34 -33.07
N SER A 144 6.19 8.68 -33.12
CA SER A 144 5.07 9.10 -33.96
C SER A 144 3.78 9.18 -33.13
N ILE A 145 2.91 10.10 -33.52
CA ILE A 145 1.58 10.28 -32.94
C ILE A 145 0.52 9.90 -33.96
N LEU A 146 -0.47 9.11 -33.51
CA LEU A 146 -1.68 8.83 -34.24
C LEU A 146 -2.86 9.51 -33.53
N ALA A 147 -3.51 10.47 -34.18
CA ALA A 147 -4.77 11.05 -33.75
C ALA A 147 -5.90 10.22 -34.39
N ILE A 148 -6.79 9.65 -33.57
CA ILE A 148 -7.80 8.68 -33.97
C ILE A 148 -9.18 9.19 -33.54
N ASP A 149 -10.19 9.02 -34.39
CA ASP A 149 -11.56 9.44 -34.09
C ASP A 149 -12.56 8.41 -34.61
N ALA A 150 -13.58 8.14 -33.79
CA ALA A 150 -14.64 7.19 -34.16
C ALA A 150 -15.62 7.82 -35.17
N ASP A 151 -15.61 7.30 -36.39
CA ASP A 151 -16.40 7.86 -37.48
C ASP A 151 -17.91 7.80 -37.21
N ARG A 152 -18.55 8.99 -37.30
CA ARG A 152 -19.99 9.14 -37.12
C ARG A 152 -20.51 8.67 -35.73
N PHE A 153 -19.71 8.78 -34.71
CA PHE A 153 -20.04 8.31 -33.35
C PHE A 153 -21.34 8.94 -32.84
N LYS A 154 -21.54 10.24 -33.11
CA LYS A 154 -22.80 10.92 -32.77
C LYS A 154 -24.01 10.23 -33.39
N LEU A 155 -23.93 9.79 -34.65
CA LEU A 155 -25.02 9.08 -35.32
C LEU A 155 -25.32 7.73 -34.65
N ILE A 156 -24.28 7.05 -34.13
CA ILE A 156 -24.46 5.81 -33.36
C ILE A 156 -25.23 6.10 -32.07
N ASN A 157 -24.83 7.14 -31.32
CA ASN A 157 -25.55 7.56 -30.11
C ASN A 157 -27.00 7.96 -30.40
N ASP A 158 -27.20 8.77 -31.41
CA ASP A 158 -28.54 9.27 -31.79
C ASP A 158 -29.48 8.13 -32.26
N THR A 159 -28.93 7.06 -32.84
CA THR A 159 -29.70 5.94 -33.37
C THR A 159 -29.93 4.82 -32.37
N TYR A 160 -28.92 4.49 -31.54
CA TYR A 160 -28.91 3.30 -30.69
C TYR A 160 -28.81 3.61 -29.20
N GLY A 161 -28.69 4.88 -28.84
CA GLY A 161 -28.54 5.34 -27.45
C GLY A 161 -27.11 5.32 -26.94
N HIS A 162 -26.87 6.07 -25.86
CA HIS A 162 -25.54 6.23 -25.27
C HIS A 162 -24.92 4.93 -24.72
N GLU A 163 -25.74 4.01 -24.21
CA GLU A 163 -25.24 2.71 -23.71
C GLU A 163 -24.57 1.89 -24.81
N VAL A 164 -25.08 1.99 -26.05
CA VAL A 164 -24.49 1.34 -27.19
C VAL A 164 -23.22 2.06 -27.64
N GLY A 165 -23.25 3.40 -27.61
CA GLY A 165 -22.05 4.21 -27.86
C GLY A 165 -20.91 3.88 -26.87
N ASP A 166 -21.24 3.70 -25.61
CA ASP A 166 -20.25 3.30 -24.58
C ASP A 166 -19.64 1.92 -24.91
N LYS A 167 -20.45 0.96 -25.34
CA LYS A 167 -19.94 -0.36 -25.80
C LYS A 167 -19.01 -0.23 -27.00
N VAL A 168 -19.33 0.69 -27.94
CA VAL A 168 -18.47 0.99 -29.09
C VAL A 168 -17.11 1.54 -28.61
N LEU A 169 -17.11 2.52 -27.72
CA LEU A 169 -15.86 3.11 -27.19
C LEU A 169 -15.01 2.08 -26.45
N ILE A 170 -15.62 1.22 -25.64
CA ILE A 170 -14.92 0.13 -24.93
C ILE A 170 -14.31 -0.86 -25.93
N ALA A 171 -15.08 -1.26 -26.96
CA ALA A 171 -14.59 -2.19 -27.98
C ALA A 171 -13.44 -1.60 -28.81
N LEU A 172 -13.50 -0.30 -29.14
CA LEU A 172 -12.42 0.42 -29.81
C LEU A 172 -11.16 0.47 -28.93
N ALA A 173 -11.32 0.84 -27.66
CA ALA A 173 -10.22 0.92 -26.69
C ALA A 173 -9.47 -0.41 -26.56
N ASN A 174 -10.19 -1.51 -26.35
CA ASN A 174 -9.63 -2.86 -26.28
C ASN A 174 -8.89 -3.25 -27.58
N SER A 175 -9.46 -2.88 -28.74
CA SER A 175 -8.85 -3.14 -30.04
C SER A 175 -7.55 -2.37 -30.24
N PHE A 176 -7.50 -1.11 -29.77
CA PHE A 176 -6.30 -0.28 -29.88
C PHE A 176 -5.19 -0.81 -28.96
N GLU A 177 -5.51 -1.12 -27.72
CA GLU A 177 -4.54 -1.66 -26.76
C GLU A 177 -3.90 -2.96 -27.25
N GLN A 178 -4.69 -3.87 -27.82
CA GLN A 178 -4.20 -5.12 -28.42
C GLN A 178 -3.40 -4.90 -29.72
N SER A 179 -3.54 -3.75 -30.34
CA SER A 179 -2.92 -3.43 -31.63
C SER A 179 -1.62 -2.63 -31.53
N ILE A 180 -1.19 -2.24 -30.35
CA ILE A 180 0.07 -1.53 -30.10
C ILE A 180 1.02 -2.40 -29.27
N ARG A 181 2.28 -2.00 -29.12
CA ARG A 181 3.29 -2.70 -28.35
C ARG A 181 3.24 -2.25 -26.87
N ASP A 182 3.79 -3.05 -25.98
CA ASP A 182 3.88 -2.72 -24.52
C ASP A 182 4.63 -1.41 -24.25
N CYS A 183 5.53 -0.98 -25.14
CA CYS A 183 6.25 0.28 -25.02
C CYS A 183 5.50 1.50 -25.59
N ASP A 184 4.41 1.28 -26.34
CA ASP A 184 3.57 2.32 -26.91
C ASP A 184 2.45 2.69 -25.93
N TYR A 185 1.85 3.85 -26.13
CA TYR A 185 0.75 4.32 -25.29
C TYR A 185 -0.49 4.58 -26.15
N CYS A 186 -1.65 4.18 -25.66
CA CYS A 186 -2.94 4.57 -26.22
C CYS A 186 -3.77 5.22 -25.11
N ALA A 187 -4.48 6.29 -25.43
CA ALA A 187 -5.30 7.05 -24.48
C ALA A 187 -6.61 7.50 -25.10
N ARG A 188 -7.64 7.66 -24.26
CA ARG A 188 -8.82 8.42 -24.64
C ARG A 188 -8.54 9.90 -24.47
N TRP A 189 -8.50 10.62 -25.60
CA TRP A 189 -8.12 12.03 -25.65
C TRP A 189 -9.30 12.98 -25.49
N GLY A 190 -10.47 12.57 -25.96
CA GLY A 190 -11.73 13.30 -25.89
C GLY A 190 -12.93 12.38 -25.80
N GLY A 191 -14.12 12.85 -26.12
CA GLY A 191 -15.34 12.07 -26.08
C GLY A 191 -15.29 10.80 -26.94
N GLU A 192 -14.97 10.95 -28.23
CA GLU A 192 -14.86 9.90 -29.24
C GLU A 192 -13.48 9.86 -29.87
N GLU A 193 -12.52 10.63 -29.30
CA GLU A 193 -11.17 10.81 -29.80
C GLU A 193 -10.18 9.99 -28.96
N PHE A 194 -9.25 9.34 -29.65
CA PHE A 194 -8.15 8.59 -29.05
C PHE A 194 -6.82 9.09 -29.60
N LEU A 195 -5.75 8.92 -28.82
CA LEU A 195 -4.39 9.26 -29.21
C LEU A 195 -3.48 8.06 -28.96
N ALA A 196 -2.68 7.68 -29.96
CA ALA A 196 -1.62 6.70 -29.77
C ALA A 196 -0.26 7.39 -29.91
N LEU A 197 0.66 7.11 -28.97
CA LEU A 197 2.06 7.52 -28.99
C LEU A 197 2.90 6.28 -29.23
N LEU A 198 3.58 6.24 -30.38
CA LEU A 198 4.42 5.12 -30.82
C LEU A 198 5.89 5.46 -30.54
N VAL A 199 6.46 4.85 -29.53
CA VAL A 199 7.81 5.11 -29.04
C VAL A 199 8.86 4.52 -29.99
N GLY A 200 9.85 5.32 -30.39
CA GLY A 200 10.89 4.88 -31.31
C GLY A 200 10.39 4.53 -32.73
N ALA A 201 9.16 4.90 -33.08
CA ALA A 201 8.58 4.60 -34.37
C ALA A 201 8.76 5.75 -35.36
N ASP A 202 9.37 5.45 -36.48
CA ASP A 202 9.40 6.32 -37.64
C ASP A 202 8.05 6.30 -38.39
N LEU A 203 7.95 7.08 -39.48
CA LEU A 203 6.72 7.20 -40.23
C LEU A 203 6.29 5.87 -40.85
N SER A 204 7.23 5.05 -41.32
CA SER A 204 6.92 3.76 -41.95
C SER A 204 6.32 2.77 -40.95
N MET A 205 6.87 2.73 -39.75
CA MET A 205 6.34 1.91 -38.64
C MET A 205 4.98 2.42 -38.18
N ALA A 206 4.79 3.74 -38.11
CA ALA A 206 3.52 4.35 -37.73
C ALA A 206 2.40 4.03 -38.74
N GLN A 207 2.71 4.01 -40.03
CA GLN A 207 1.77 3.61 -41.08
C GLN A 207 1.34 2.14 -40.93
N VAL A 208 2.27 1.23 -40.65
CA VAL A 208 1.94 -0.19 -40.40
C VAL A 208 1.02 -0.34 -39.20
N VAL A 209 1.25 0.44 -38.12
CA VAL A 209 0.36 0.42 -36.95
C VAL A 209 -1.02 0.98 -37.31
N ALA A 210 -1.08 2.09 -38.06
CA ALA A 210 -2.35 2.68 -38.52
C ALA A 210 -3.17 1.71 -39.38
N ASP A 211 -2.54 0.99 -40.34
CA ASP A 211 -3.18 -0.04 -41.12
C ASP A 211 -3.72 -1.19 -40.26
N ARG A 212 -2.92 -1.66 -39.29
CA ARG A 212 -3.34 -2.69 -38.34
C ARG A 212 -4.55 -2.26 -37.52
N LEU A 213 -4.56 -1.04 -36.99
CA LEU A 213 -5.68 -0.48 -36.24
C LEU A 213 -6.95 -0.44 -37.08
N LEU A 214 -6.89 0.06 -38.32
CA LEU A 214 -8.02 0.08 -39.23
C LEU A 214 -8.54 -1.32 -39.51
N HIS A 215 -7.66 -2.28 -39.80
CA HIS A 215 -8.03 -3.65 -40.05
C HIS A 215 -8.74 -4.29 -38.85
N THR A 216 -8.20 -4.13 -37.66
CA THR A 216 -8.76 -4.70 -36.41
C THR A 216 -10.13 -4.08 -36.11
N VAL A 217 -10.27 -2.75 -36.23
CA VAL A 217 -11.52 -2.03 -36.00
C VAL A 217 -12.62 -2.49 -37.00
N ARG A 218 -12.27 -2.69 -38.26
CA ARG A 218 -13.23 -3.21 -39.27
C ARG A 218 -13.79 -4.58 -38.94
N GLY A 219 -13.08 -5.38 -38.14
CA GLY A 219 -13.51 -6.68 -37.64
C GLY A 219 -14.44 -6.61 -36.41
N ILE A 220 -14.60 -5.45 -35.78
CA ILE A 220 -15.44 -5.31 -34.59
C ILE A 220 -16.94 -5.43 -35.02
N GLN A 221 -17.66 -6.28 -34.29
CA GLN A 221 -19.10 -6.46 -34.45
C GLN A 221 -19.76 -6.33 -33.05
N ILE A 222 -20.67 -5.38 -32.94
CA ILE A 222 -21.40 -5.11 -31.68
C ILE A 222 -22.87 -5.42 -31.93
N ALA A 223 -23.38 -6.46 -31.27
CA ALA A 223 -24.80 -6.80 -31.34
C ALA A 223 -25.66 -5.77 -30.62
N CYS A 224 -26.70 -5.28 -31.32
CA CYS A 224 -27.67 -4.32 -30.76
C CYS A 224 -29.07 -4.76 -31.19
N GLY A 225 -29.75 -5.55 -30.35
CA GLY A 225 -31.03 -6.17 -30.68
C GLY A 225 -30.91 -7.08 -31.93
N THR A 226 -31.64 -6.76 -32.99
CA THR A 226 -31.58 -7.47 -34.27
C THR A 226 -30.53 -6.93 -35.25
N SER A 227 -29.86 -5.83 -34.89
CA SER A 227 -28.84 -5.16 -35.71
C SER A 227 -27.43 -5.46 -35.22
N VAL A 228 -26.44 -5.36 -36.13
CA VAL A 228 -25.01 -5.44 -35.82
C VAL A 228 -24.37 -4.13 -36.24
N ILE A 229 -23.67 -3.51 -35.29
CA ILE A 229 -22.92 -2.26 -35.52
C ILE A 229 -21.45 -2.62 -35.79
N THR A 230 -20.90 -2.10 -36.86
CA THR A 230 -19.49 -2.20 -37.21
C THR A 230 -18.89 -0.80 -37.19
N PRO A 231 -18.18 -0.42 -36.11
CA PRO A 231 -17.58 0.90 -36.02
C PRO A 231 -16.49 1.09 -37.07
N ARG A 232 -16.18 2.34 -37.36
CA ARG A 232 -15.08 2.75 -38.23
C ARG A 232 -14.33 3.87 -37.55
N VAL A 233 -13.07 4.05 -37.92
CA VAL A 233 -12.23 5.12 -37.41
C VAL A 233 -11.48 5.82 -38.51
N SER A 234 -11.26 7.09 -38.36
CA SER A 234 -10.30 7.87 -39.16
C SER A 234 -9.05 8.15 -38.32
N ILE A 235 -7.88 8.15 -38.98
CA ILE A 235 -6.59 8.30 -38.32
C ILE A 235 -5.75 9.36 -39.01
N GLY A 236 -5.15 10.27 -38.25
CA GLY A 236 -4.10 11.17 -38.71
C GLY A 236 -2.76 10.73 -38.12
N VAL A 237 -1.72 10.61 -38.95
CA VAL A 237 -0.39 10.13 -38.56
C VAL A 237 0.63 11.22 -38.72
N ALA A 238 1.42 11.50 -37.68
CA ALA A 238 2.55 12.44 -37.74
C ALA A 238 3.76 11.87 -36.99
N GLN A 239 4.91 11.91 -37.63
CA GLN A 239 6.19 11.60 -36.99
C GLN A 239 6.79 12.87 -36.41
N HIS A 240 7.42 12.77 -35.24
CA HIS A 240 8.21 13.85 -34.66
C HIS A 240 9.43 14.19 -35.55
N THR A 241 9.67 15.48 -35.79
CA THR A 241 10.82 16.00 -36.47
C THR A 241 11.65 16.86 -35.51
N ALA A 242 12.92 17.10 -35.86
CA ALA A 242 13.82 17.89 -35.00
C ALA A 242 13.22 19.27 -34.67
N GLU A 243 13.40 19.68 -33.41
CA GLU A 243 12.93 20.98 -32.86
C GLU A 243 11.41 21.15 -32.71
N GLU A 244 10.61 20.10 -32.91
CA GLU A 244 9.18 20.11 -32.62
C GLU A 244 8.87 19.72 -31.18
N SER A 245 7.82 20.31 -30.62
CA SER A 245 7.17 19.80 -29.40
C SER A 245 6.10 18.75 -29.76
N TYR A 246 5.73 17.90 -28.79
CA TYR A 246 4.63 16.96 -29.01
C TYR A 246 3.32 17.67 -29.38
N HIS A 247 3.13 18.91 -28.95
CA HIS A 247 1.99 19.73 -29.35
C HIS A 247 1.98 20.03 -30.84
N ASP A 248 3.15 20.25 -31.43
CA ASP A 248 3.29 20.51 -32.86
C ASP A 248 3.01 19.24 -33.66
N VAL A 249 3.59 18.12 -33.22
CA VAL A 249 3.33 16.80 -33.82
C VAL A 249 1.84 16.44 -33.71
N TYR A 250 1.22 16.64 -32.54
CA TYR A 250 -0.22 16.41 -32.37
C TYR A 250 -1.06 17.27 -33.32
N ARG A 251 -0.75 18.58 -33.45
CA ARG A 251 -1.48 19.46 -34.37
C ARG A 251 -1.37 19.01 -35.83
N ARG A 252 -0.21 18.48 -36.24
CA ARG A 252 -0.07 17.90 -37.59
C ARG A 252 -0.87 16.62 -37.75
N ALA A 253 -0.87 15.74 -36.75
CA ALA A 253 -1.68 14.53 -36.76
C ALA A 253 -3.18 14.87 -36.82
N ASP A 254 -3.65 15.85 -36.04
CA ASP A 254 -5.05 16.30 -36.02
C ASP A 254 -5.47 16.90 -37.38
N ALA A 255 -4.63 17.72 -38.00
CA ALA A 255 -4.86 18.22 -39.36
C ALA A 255 -4.99 17.08 -40.39
N ALA A 256 -4.13 16.06 -40.31
CA ALA A 256 -4.21 14.87 -41.16
C ALA A 256 -5.49 14.05 -40.90
N LEU A 257 -5.92 13.92 -39.63
CA LEU A 257 -7.17 13.30 -39.23
C LEU A 257 -8.37 14.03 -39.86
N LEU A 258 -8.36 15.35 -39.88
CA LEU A 258 -9.42 16.12 -40.56
C LEU A 258 -9.49 15.80 -42.04
N ILE A 259 -8.33 15.69 -42.70
CA ILE A 259 -8.27 15.30 -44.13
C ILE A 259 -8.82 13.88 -44.30
N ALA A 260 -8.49 12.93 -43.42
CA ALA A 260 -9.04 11.55 -43.47
C ALA A 260 -10.58 11.56 -43.40
N LYS A 261 -11.15 12.37 -42.47
CA LYS A 261 -12.61 12.53 -42.35
C LYS A 261 -13.27 13.14 -43.61
N GLN A 262 -12.59 14.12 -44.21
CA GLN A 262 -13.10 14.81 -45.42
C GLN A 262 -13.00 13.96 -46.68
N THR A 263 -11.99 13.11 -46.81
CA THR A 263 -11.72 12.32 -47.99
C THR A 263 -12.40 10.96 -48.02
N GLY A 264 -13.35 10.70 -47.10
CA GLY A 264 -14.22 9.53 -47.13
C GLY A 264 -14.21 8.68 -45.89
N ARG A 265 -13.49 9.04 -44.84
CA ARG A 265 -13.38 8.32 -43.55
C ARG A 265 -12.81 6.91 -43.71
N ASP A 266 -12.82 6.10 -42.62
CA ASP A 266 -12.33 4.71 -42.59
C ASP A 266 -10.94 4.55 -43.24
N ARG A 267 -10.03 5.46 -42.93
CA ARG A 267 -8.66 5.53 -43.46
C ARG A 267 -7.70 6.28 -42.55
N TYR A 268 -6.44 6.13 -42.83
CA TYR A 268 -5.47 7.05 -42.30
C TYR A 268 -4.94 8.04 -43.36
N VAL A 269 -4.45 9.17 -42.91
CA VAL A 269 -3.72 10.16 -43.71
C VAL A 269 -2.44 10.54 -42.93
N VAL A 270 -1.35 10.63 -43.67
CA VAL A 270 -0.05 11.05 -43.14
C VAL A 270 0.09 12.55 -43.26
N ALA A 271 0.47 13.20 -42.17
CA ALA A 271 0.80 14.64 -42.17
C ALA A 271 2.07 14.91 -42.99
N ALA A 272 2.05 15.93 -43.84
CA ALA A 272 3.22 16.39 -44.51
C ALA A 272 4.25 16.97 -43.51
N ALA A 273 5.55 16.70 -43.72
CA ALA A 273 6.63 17.13 -42.84
C ALA A 273 6.77 18.65 -42.66
N ASN A 274 6.15 19.47 -43.55
CA ASN A 274 6.31 20.91 -43.62
C ASN A 274 5.00 21.70 -43.78
N GLN A 275 3.85 21.20 -43.28
CA GLN A 275 2.64 22.02 -43.30
C GLN A 275 2.59 22.92 -42.06
N PRO A 276 2.58 24.27 -42.24
CA PRO A 276 2.29 25.16 -41.12
C PRO A 276 0.87 24.81 -40.59
N PRO A 277 0.66 24.82 -39.26
CA PRO A 277 -0.62 24.45 -38.69
C PRO A 277 -1.75 25.34 -39.22
N PRO A 278 -2.92 24.81 -39.54
CA PRO A 278 -4.08 25.61 -39.85
C PRO A 278 -4.38 26.50 -38.64
N LEU A 279 -4.63 27.78 -38.88
CA LEU A 279 -4.99 28.78 -37.89
C LEU A 279 -6.09 28.23 -36.97
N SER A 280 -5.79 28.13 -35.69
CA SER A 280 -6.70 27.64 -34.65
C SER A 280 -8.07 28.32 -34.74
N ARG A 281 -9.14 27.54 -34.88
CA ARG A 281 -10.47 28.01 -34.48
C ARG A 281 -10.47 28.18 -32.97
N GLN A 282 -10.40 29.45 -32.53
CA GLN A 282 -10.80 29.81 -31.19
C GLN A 282 -12.29 29.45 -31.03
N VAL A 283 -12.59 28.61 -30.03
CA VAL A 283 -13.94 28.45 -29.45
C VAL A 283 -13.80 28.70 -27.95
#